data_c36da661f19ef4e5e426523d24fc9a67
#
_entry.id   c36da661f19ef4e5e426523d24fc9a67
#
_cell.length_a   1.000
_cell.length_b   1.000
_cell.length_c   1.000
_cell.angle_alpha   90.00
_cell.angle_beta   90.00
_cell.angle_gamma   90.00
#
_symmetry.space_group_name_H-M   'P 1'
#
loop_
_entity.id
_entity.type
_entity.pdbx_description
1 polymer ?
#
loop_
_entity_poly.entity_id
_entity_poly.type
_entity_poly.pdbx_seq_one_letter_code
_entity_poly.pdbx_strand_id
1 'polypeptide(L)'
;MQTQRFLLTAITLAACLATPAWACRPFGSYQFVEDKTGGIWFTEGDNNAVSRLAPDGSVKAYKLPTRAAEPSSLALDGKGNLWFVEMGAGRIGRLGKNGRITEYPTPNGHPGQVAVDERGEAWFTQMSGHENGSAHGEHDHANIAKVGRIDRQGRMHDYPTPEGWPTSMAFDGRHQAWVTLLVPGRDGGKPQGRLARLSRGGQWQIAAAWDNSCPSNLARLPDGGLAFSDHCRNVLTRLAPDGRQQAQKLPAGTYIQQLAAGRDGSLWFTGDEKSRLGRIDLSGRVSYLERPENGDQTMALLVTRQGDVVFSEFYNYNINRLKQSGEYVEHLINVDERHQAQEAREGEVCYVQFGARIAAKAEMDAKRAEEVRNGRFKPDGQGTEKLVEQKCLTCHDSRRLLLSRRSDWTPSLTRMHDYRNLRGVQALSPEETQRLVRYFNTYYGLIQ
;
A
#
# COMPACT_ATOMS: atom_id res chain seq x y z
N MET A 1 5.61 24.68 50.12
CA MET A 1 6.37 24.15 48.97
C MET A 1 5.86 22.77 48.48
N GLN A 2 4.55 22.56 48.48
CA GLN A 2 3.96 21.27 48.06
C GLN A 2 2.87 21.39 46.98
N THR A 3 2.60 22.58 46.51
CA THR A 3 1.51 22.86 45.53
C THR A 3 1.99 23.04 44.08
N GLN A 4 3.27 23.00 43.81
CA GLN A 4 3.81 23.17 42.40
C GLN A 4 4.15 21.88 41.68
N ARG A 5 4.09 20.71 42.35
CA ARG A 5 4.41 19.42 41.71
C ARG A 5 3.23 18.71 41.03
N PHE A 6 1.98 19.15 41.31
CA PHE A 6 0.79 18.52 40.70
C PHE A 6 0.29 19.15 39.41
N LEU A 7 0.81 20.34 39.02
CA LEU A 7 0.40 21.00 37.78
C LEU A 7 1.23 20.58 36.57
N LEU A 8 2.47 20.05 36.75
CA LEU A 8 3.30 19.60 35.62
C LEU A 8 2.93 18.19 35.13
N THR A 9 2.30 17.38 35.97
CA THR A 9 1.89 16.02 35.55
C THR A 9 0.55 16.00 34.79
N ALA A 10 -0.28 17.02 34.93
CA ALA A 10 -1.57 17.12 34.23
C ALA A 10 -1.43 17.69 32.80
N ILE A 11 -0.40 18.48 32.52
CA ILE A 11 -0.17 19.09 31.21
C ILE A 11 0.49 18.07 30.24
N THR A 12 1.27 17.12 30.76
CA THR A 12 1.87 16.05 29.94
C THR A 12 0.89 14.98 29.52
N LEU A 13 -0.19 14.77 30.27
CA LEU A 13 -1.23 13.77 29.90
C LEU A 13 -2.23 14.30 28.86
N ALA A 14 -2.46 15.62 28.79
CA ALA A 14 -3.38 16.22 27.82
C ALA A 14 -2.77 16.37 26.41
N ALA A 15 -1.45 16.43 26.30
CA ALA A 15 -0.76 16.47 25.00
C ALA A 15 -0.70 15.11 24.30
N CYS A 16 -0.92 14.00 25.03
CA CYS A 16 -0.92 12.65 24.48
C CYS A 16 -2.23 12.22 23.81
N LEU A 17 -3.31 13.04 23.90
CA LEU A 17 -4.63 12.69 23.38
C LEU A 17 -4.96 13.29 22.00
N ALA A 18 -4.04 14.03 21.38
CA ALA A 18 -4.28 14.75 20.13
C ALA A 18 -3.42 14.28 18.93
N THR A 19 -2.78 13.13 18.99
CA THR A 19 -2.16 12.56 17.79
C THR A 19 -3.21 11.79 16.99
N PRO A 20 -3.45 12.17 15.72
CA PRO A 20 -4.44 11.50 14.91
C PRO A 20 -4.08 10.01 14.72
N ALA A 21 -5.08 9.13 14.80
CA ALA A 21 -4.96 7.67 14.76
C ALA A 21 -4.32 7.10 13.46
N TRP A 22 -3.95 7.95 12.52
CA TRP A 22 -3.23 7.59 11.29
C TRP A 22 -1.71 7.73 11.38
N ALA A 23 -1.16 8.29 12.46
CA ALA A 23 0.28 8.38 12.69
C ALA A 23 0.96 7.03 12.96
N CYS A 24 0.19 5.97 13.23
CA CYS A 24 0.68 4.60 13.40
C CYS A 24 0.23 3.75 12.20
N ARG A 25 0.74 4.01 11.00
CA ARG A 25 0.53 3.09 9.88
C ARG A 25 1.45 1.88 10.05
N PRO A 26 0.91 0.67 9.87
CA PRO A 26 1.76 -0.53 9.84
C PRO A 26 2.59 -0.55 8.55
N PHE A 27 3.71 -1.11 8.60
CA PHE A 27 4.96 -0.91 7.95
C PHE A 27 5.27 -2.05 6.98
N GLY A 28 5.50 -1.70 5.74
CA GLY A 28 5.87 -2.65 4.71
C GLY A 28 6.55 -1.95 3.54
N SER A 29 7.26 -2.72 2.74
CA SER A 29 7.74 -2.23 1.46
C SER A 29 6.56 -2.02 0.52
N TYR A 30 6.38 -0.79 0.03
CA TYR A 30 5.24 -0.43 -0.83
C TYR A 30 5.50 -0.68 -2.31
N GLN A 31 6.76 -0.75 -2.74
CA GLN A 31 7.11 -1.02 -4.13
C GLN A 31 8.50 -1.62 -4.26
N PHE A 32 8.67 -2.43 -5.31
CA PHE A 32 9.94 -3.03 -5.71
C PHE A 32 10.34 -2.62 -7.12
N VAL A 33 11.65 -2.53 -7.36
CA VAL A 33 12.21 -2.43 -8.71
C VAL A 33 13.54 -3.20 -8.79
N GLU A 34 13.73 -3.96 -9.88
CA GLU A 34 14.95 -4.75 -10.09
C GLU A 34 15.99 -3.96 -10.88
N ASP A 35 17.24 -3.90 -10.37
CA ASP A 35 18.35 -3.29 -11.09
C ASP A 35 19.01 -4.27 -12.08
N LYS A 36 19.94 -3.76 -12.91
CA LYS A 36 20.60 -4.54 -13.97
C LYS A 36 21.43 -5.73 -13.46
N THR A 37 21.78 -5.74 -12.19
CA THR A 37 22.57 -6.81 -11.56
C THR A 37 21.71 -7.84 -10.82
N GLY A 38 20.38 -7.72 -10.89
CA GLY A 38 19.44 -8.60 -10.20
C GLY A 38 19.17 -8.21 -8.74
N GLY A 39 19.69 -7.07 -8.28
CA GLY A 39 19.37 -6.52 -6.97
C GLY A 39 17.95 -5.94 -6.97
N ILE A 40 17.25 -6.10 -5.86
CA ILE A 40 15.88 -5.63 -5.65
C ILE A 40 15.93 -4.39 -4.75
N TRP A 41 15.50 -3.25 -5.29
CA TRP A 41 15.31 -2.03 -4.53
C TRP A 41 13.90 -2.00 -3.95
N PHE A 42 13.76 -1.48 -2.75
CA PHE A 42 12.48 -1.38 -2.03
C PHE A 42 12.44 -0.16 -1.10
N THR A 43 11.22 0.24 -0.75
CA THR A 43 10.97 1.31 0.21
C THR A 43 10.85 0.75 1.62
N GLU A 44 11.38 1.46 2.60
CA GLU A 44 11.21 1.17 4.01
C GLU A 44 10.64 2.40 4.72
N GLY A 45 9.33 2.43 4.91
CA GLY A 45 8.64 3.55 5.55
C GLY A 45 9.17 3.83 6.95
N ASP A 46 9.27 2.78 7.80
CA ASP A 46 9.71 2.86 9.20
C ASP A 46 11.15 3.28 9.36
N ASN A 47 11.97 2.71 8.53
CA ASN A 47 13.38 3.02 8.53
C ASN A 47 13.67 4.36 7.86
N ASN A 48 12.66 5.05 7.34
CA ASN A 48 12.82 6.27 6.56
C ASN A 48 13.95 6.11 5.52
N ALA A 49 13.90 5.03 4.75
CA ALA A 49 14.99 4.61 3.87
C ALA A 49 14.49 4.05 2.55
N VAL A 50 15.37 4.05 1.56
CA VAL A 50 15.28 3.16 0.39
C VAL A 50 16.41 2.16 0.49
N SER A 51 16.12 0.88 0.24
CA SER A 51 17.05 -0.21 0.49
C SER A 51 17.21 -1.11 -0.71
N ARG A 52 18.33 -1.82 -0.74
CA ARG A 52 18.67 -2.74 -1.81
C ARG A 52 19.01 -4.11 -1.25
N LEU A 53 18.23 -5.11 -1.62
CA LEU A 53 18.54 -6.52 -1.43
C LEU A 53 19.40 -7.00 -2.61
N ALA A 54 20.64 -7.37 -2.33
CA ALA A 54 21.54 -7.91 -3.33
C ALA A 54 21.25 -9.39 -3.63
N PRO A 55 21.71 -9.95 -4.79
CA PRO A 55 21.50 -11.36 -5.11
C PRO A 55 22.08 -12.35 -4.10
N ASP A 56 23.10 -11.95 -3.34
CA ASP A 56 23.69 -12.74 -2.26
C ASP A 56 22.91 -12.70 -0.94
N GLY A 57 21.77 -11.98 -0.91
CA GLY A 57 20.93 -11.83 0.26
C GLY A 57 21.31 -10.67 1.18
N SER A 58 22.43 -9.96 0.92
CA SER A 58 22.82 -8.80 1.71
C SER A 58 21.90 -7.61 1.45
N VAL A 59 21.57 -6.86 2.51
CA VAL A 59 20.70 -5.67 2.43
C VAL A 59 21.54 -4.42 2.75
N LYS A 60 21.38 -3.40 1.90
CA LYS A 60 21.98 -2.09 2.12
C LYS A 60 20.90 -1.01 2.14
N ALA A 61 20.76 -0.33 3.27
CA ALA A 61 19.84 0.78 3.46
C ALA A 61 20.50 2.13 3.18
N TYR A 62 19.75 3.06 2.59
CA TYR A 62 20.09 4.45 2.37
C TYR A 62 19.06 5.33 3.06
N LYS A 63 19.44 5.87 4.21
CA LYS A 63 18.57 6.75 5.00
C LYS A 63 18.26 8.02 4.25
N LEU A 64 17.02 8.47 4.32
CA LEU A 64 16.55 9.69 3.68
C LEU A 64 16.93 10.90 4.56
N PRO A 65 17.36 12.02 3.94
CA PRO A 65 17.71 13.23 4.68
C PRO A 65 16.50 13.87 5.38
N THR A 66 15.34 13.86 4.72
CA THR A 66 14.11 14.41 5.28
C THR A 66 13.47 13.39 6.23
N ARG A 67 13.12 13.83 7.44
CA ARG A 67 12.41 13.01 8.44
C ARG A 67 10.99 12.73 7.99
N ALA A 68 10.46 11.57 8.38
CA ALA A 68 9.09 11.14 8.05
C ALA A 68 8.76 11.29 6.56
N ALA A 69 9.74 10.97 5.71
CA ALA A 69 9.60 11.11 4.27
C ALA A 69 8.56 10.15 3.66
N GLU A 70 8.27 9.03 4.33
CA GLU A 70 7.33 7.99 3.88
C GLU A 70 7.57 7.58 2.42
N PRO A 71 8.70 6.95 2.10
CA PRO A 71 9.00 6.53 0.75
C PRO A 71 7.99 5.50 0.26
N SER A 72 7.37 5.72 -0.92
CA SER A 72 6.23 4.90 -1.38
C SER A 72 6.36 4.33 -2.79
N SER A 73 7.01 5.00 -3.71
CA SER A 73 7.13 4.58 -5.12
C SER A 73 8.56 4.68 -5.62
N LEU A 74 8.99 3.75 -6.47
CA LEU A 74 10.35 3.61 -6.97
C LEU A 74 10.39 3.49 -8.49
N ALA A 75 11.43 4.08 -9.11
CA ALA A 75 11.77 3.85 -10.50
C ALA A 75 13.29 3.95 -10.72
N LEU A 76 13.86 3.11 -11.57
CA LEU A 76 15.26 3.17 -11.97
C LEU A 76 15.41 3.84 -13.33
N ASP A 77 16.35 4.78 -13.44
CA ASP A 77 16.73 5.31 -14.75
C ASP A 77 17.72 4.39 -15.49
N GLY A 78 17.90 4.63 -16.79
CA GLY A 78 18.81 3.84 -17.63
C GLY A 78 20.28 3.89 -17.16
N LYS A 79 20.63 4.89 -16.34
CA LYS A 79 21.96 5.07 -15.74
C LYS A 79 22.10 4.38 -14.39
N GLY A 80 21.01 3.84 -13.83
CA GLY A 80 20.95 3.14 -12.55
C GLY A 80 20.87 4.08 -11.33
N ASN A 81 20.40 5.31 -11.50
CA ASN A 81 19.96 6.10 -10.37
C ASN A 81 18.54 5.67 -9.99
N LEU A 82 18.27 5.63 -8.69
CA LEU A 82 16.95 5.33 -8.15
C LEU A 82 16.20 6.64 -7.89
N TRP A 83 15.02 6.76 -8.48
CA TRP A 83 14.07 7.80 -8.19
C TRP A 83 12.98 7.25 -7.27
N PHE A 84 12.52 8.05 -6.33
CA PHE A 84 11.52 7.62 -5.36
C PHE A 84 10.63 8.77 -4.92
N VAL A 85 9.43 8.42 -4.50
CA VAL A 85 8.45 9.34 -3.93
C VAL A 85 8.66 9.40 -2.42
N GLU A 86 8.70 10.59 -1.86
CA GLU A 86 8.61 10.88 -0.44
C GLU A 86 7.24 11.48 -0.15
N MET A 87 6.25 10.60 0.01
CA MET A 87 4.84 10.98 0.09
C MET A 87 4.57 11.88 1.31
N GLY A 88 5.12 11.52 2.47
CA GLY A 88 4.94 12.28 3.71
C GLY A 88 5.62 13.65 3.69
N ALA A 89 6.73 13.78 2.96
CA ALA A 89 7.48 15.03 2.85
C ALA A 89 7.11 15.89 1.64
N GLY A 90 6.25 15.41 0.73
CA GLY A 90 5.91 16.13 -0.50
C GLY A 90 7.13 16.36 -1.39
N ARG A 91 7.92 15.31 -1.67
CA ARG A 91 9.17 15.41 -2.43
C ARG A 91 9.34 14.23 -3.39
N ILE A 92 10.19 14.43 -4.38
CA ILE A 92 10.78 13.36 -5.19
C ILE A 92 12.25 13.27 -4.84
N GLY A 93 12.69 12.09 -4.39
CA GLY A 93 14.08 11.80 -4.12
C GLY A 93 14.80 11.15 -5.29
N ARG A 94 16.11 11.35 -5.40
CA ARG A 94 17.00 10.68 -6.34
C ARG A 94 18.24 10.20 -5.63
N LEU A 95 18.45 8.89 -5.58
CA LEU A 95 19.69 8.27 -5.12
C LEU A 95 20.61 8.01 -6.30
N GLY A 96 21.74 8.71 -6.34
CA GLY A 96 22.77 8.51 -7.35
C GLY A 96 23.60 7.25 -7.07
N LYS A 97 24.30 6.73 -8.09
CA LYS A 97 25.23 5.59 -7.94
C LYS A 97 26.34 5.81 -6.92
N ASN A 98 26.70 7.06 -6.66
CA ASN A 98 27.68 7.45 -5.64
C ASN A 98 27.11 7.45 -4.21
N GLY A 99 25.86 7.03 -4.03
CA GLY A 99 25.17 7.02 -2.74
C GLY A 99 24.61 8.37 -2.30
N ARG A 100 24.75 9.43 -3.10
CA ARG A 100 24.21 10.76 -2.76
C ARG A 100 22.72 10.83 -3.07
N ILE A 101 21.94 11.29 -2.10
CA ILE A 101 20.53 11.59 -2.26
C ILE A 101 20.35 13.08 -2.59
N THR A 102 19.50 13.37 -3.55
CA THR A 102 19.04 14.72 -3.92
C THR A 102 17.52 14.72 -3.86
N GLU A 103 16.93 15.67 -3.17
CA GLU A 103 15.49 15.81 -2.98
C GLU A 103 14.97 17.01 -3.75
N TYR A 104 13.83 16.86 -4.41
CA TYR A 104 13.14 17.87 -5.21
C TYR A 104 11.78 18.13 -4.59
N PRO A 105 11.54 19.29 -3.95
CA PRO A 105 10.24 19.62 -3.39
C PRO A 105 9.14 19.63 -4.46
N THR A 106 7.97 19.08 -4.13
CA THR A 106 6.77 19.13 -4.98
C THR A 106 5.74 20.05 -4.32
N PRO A 107 5.78 21.35 -4.61
CA PRO A 107 4.93 22.30 -3.92
C PRO A 107 3.44 22.01 -4.18
N ASN A 108 2.62 22.27 -3.18
CA ASN A 108 1.16 22.20 -3.23
C ASN A 108 0.55 20.82 -3.50
N GLY A 109 1.14 19.74 -2.96
CA GLY A 109 0.49 18.43 -3.05
C GLY A 109 1.41 17.27 -2.76
N HIS A 110 0.79 16.08 -2.60
CA HIS A 110 1.50 14.85 -2.32
C HIS A 110 1.77 14.08 -3.62
N PRO A 111 3.04 13.76 -3.93
CA PRO A 111 3.38 12.89 -5.04
C PRO A 111 2.93 11.45 -4.73
N GLY A 112 2.36 10.75 -5.72
CA GLY A 112 1.83 9.40 -5.53
C GLY A 112 2.70 8.31 -6.15
N GLN A 113 3.03 8.43 -7.42
CA GLN A 113 3.81 7.44 -8.16
C GLN A 113 4.91 8.12 -8.97
N VAL A 114 6.07 7.49 -9.10
CA VAL A 114 7.15 7.92 -9.98
C VAL A 114 7.39 6.89 -11.10
N ALA A 115 7.66 7.39 -12.30
CA ALA A 115 8.14 6.62 -13.45
C ALA A 115 9.28 7.36 -14.13
N VAL A 116 10.12 6.65 -14.88
CA VAL A 116 11.26 7.25 -15.57
C VAL A 116 11.14 7.01 -17.07
N ASP A 117 11.32 8.06 -17.87
CA ASP A 117 11.30 7.97 -19.31
C ASP A 117 12.64 7.46 -19.88
N GLU A 118 12.69 7.21 -21.19
CA GLU A 118 13.89 6.76 -21.92
C GLU A 118 15.10 7.70 -21.79
N ARG A 119 14.84 8.98 -21.50
CA ARG A 119 15.88 9.99 -21.34
C ARG A 119 16.42 10.05 -19.90
N GLY A 120 15.83 9.27 -19.00
CA GLY A 120 16.17 9.24 -17.58
C GLY A 120 15.59 10.41 -16.80
N GLU A 121 14.50 11.02 -17.28
CA GLU A 121 13.76 12.06 -16.59
C GLU A 121 12.66 11.44 -15.74
N ALA A 122 12.50 11.92 -14.52
CA ALA A 122 11.49 11.40 -13.61
C ALA A 122 10.15 12.11 -13.83
N TRP A 123 9.11 11.32 -14.01
CA TRP A 123 7.73 11.77 -14.09
C TRP A 123 6.97 11.26 -12.89
N PHE A 124 6.05 12.04 -12.34
CA PHE A 124 5.31 11.64 -11.15
C PHE A 124 3.88 12.17 -11.17
N THR A 125 2.98 11.40 -10.57
CA THR A 125 1.61 11.84 -10.30
C THR A 125 1.59 12.67 -9.03
N GLN A 126 0.76 13.71 -9.00
CA GLN A 126 0.59 14.56 -7.82
C GLN A 126 -0.87 14.95 -7.65
N MET A 127 -1.34 14.89 -6.41
CA MET A 127 -2.66 15.34 -6.00
C MET A 127 -2.53 16.39 -4.90
N SER A 128 -3.49 17.33 -4.80
CA SER A 128 -3.57 18.22 -3.65
C SER A 128 -3.78 17.40 -2.38
N GLY A 129 -2.94 17.64 -1.37
CA GLY A 129 -3.13 17.05 -0.07
C GLY A 129 -4.38 17.63 0.59
N HIS A 130 -5.28 16.78 1.10
CA HIS A 130 -6.18 17.20 2.16
C HIS A 130 -5.33 17.32 3.44
N GLU A 131 -5.07 18.53 3.89
CA GLU A 131 -4.64 18.72 5.26
C GLU A 131 -5.71 18.10 6.16
N ASN A 132 -5.32 17.10 6.96
CA ASN A 132 -6.13 16.42 7.97
C ASN A 132 -7.11 15.31 7.55
N GLY A 133 -6.85 14.48 6.55
CA GLY A 133 -7.51 13.15 6.48
C GLY A 133 -9.06 13.10 6.55
N SER A 134 -9.75 14.23 6.52
CA SER A 134 -11.21 14.33 6.55
C SER A 134 -11.74 14.55 5.14
N ALA A 135 -12.56 13.62 4.69
CA ALA A 135 -13.29 13.70 3.42
C ALA A 135 -14.34 14.82 3.37
N HIS A 136 -14.43 15.66 4.39
CA HIS A 136 -15.42 16.72 4.55
C HIS A 136 -14.77 17.98 5.12
N GLY A 137 -14.16 18.79 4.24
CA GLY A 137 -13.73 20.14 4.55
C GLY A 137 -14.01 21.02 3.35
N GLU A 138 -15.05 21.85 3.45
CA GLU A 138 -15.29 23.00 2.58
C GLU A 138 -14.16 24.01 2.79
N HIS A 139 -13.05 23.84 2.07
CA HIS A 139 -12.12 24.93 1.82
C HIS A 139 -11.60 24.81 0.40
N ASP A 140 -11.80 25.87 -0.33
CA ASP A 140 -11.52 26.17 -1.73
C ASP A 140 -9.99 26.18 -2.00
N HIS A 141 -9.32 25.06 -1.77
CA HIS A 141 -7.97 24.84 -2.26
C HIS A 141 -8.12 24.26 -3.66
N ALA A 142 -7.76 25.03 -4.66
CA ALA A 142 -7.73 24.63 -6.05
C ALA A 142 -7.22 23.19 -6.16
N ASN A 143 -8.08 22.27 -6.61
CA ASN A 143 -7.77 20.85 -6.80
C ASN A 143 -6.56 20.73 -7.74
N ILE A 144 -5.35 20.72 -7.17
CA ILE A 144 -4.11 20.59 -7.94
C ILE A 144 -3.89 19.10 -8.18
N ALA A 145 -4.45 18.63 -9.29
CA ALA A 145 -4.13 17.34 -9.83
C ALA A 145 -3.25 17.54 -11.05
N LYS A 146 -2.06 16.95 -11.04
CA LYS A 146 -1.10 17.13 -12.14
C LYS A 146 -0.18 15.92 -12.28
N VAL A 147 0.48 15.85 -13.41
CA VAL A 147 1.70 15.08 -13.60
C VAL A 147 2.86 16.05 -13.57
N GLY A 148 3.86 15.79 -12.75
CA GLY A 148 5.11 16.53 -12.71
C GLY A 148 6.21 15.81 -13.48
N ARG A 149 7.21 16.54 -13.96
CA ARG A 149 8.42 15.99 -14.58
C ARG A 149 9.65 16.75 -14.10
N ILE A 150 10.67 16.00 -13.68
CA ILE A 150 12.00 16.53 -13.36
C ILE A 150 12.92 16.22 -14.52
N ASP A 151 13.41 17.24 -15.20
CA ASP A 151 14.30 17.07 -16.34
C ASP A 151 15.75 16.74 -15.90
N ARG A 152 16.62 16.46 -16.86
CA ARG A 152 18.02 16.10 -16.58
C ARG A 152 18.85 17.21 -15.93
N GLN A 153 18.37 18.44 -15.99
CA GLN A 153 18.95 19.61 -15.30
C GLN A 153 18.36 19.80 -13.91
N GLY A 154 17.41 18.95 -13.48
CA GLY A 154 16.73 19.05 -12.20
C GLY A 154 15.62 20.10 -12.17
N ARG A 155 15.19 20.61 -13.30
CA ARG A 155 14.09 21.61 -13.39
C ARG A 155 12.76 20.86 -13.41
N MET A 156 11.82 21.39 -12.65
CA MET A 156 10.45 20.85 -12.57
C MET A 156 9.56 21.44 -13.65
N HIS A 157 8.75 20.60 -14.25
CA HIS A 157 7.72 20.94 -15.24
C HIS A 157 6.40 20.35 -14.77
N ASP A 158 5.35 21.15 -14.77
CA ASP A 158 4.02 20.76 -14.31
C ASP A 158 3.03 20.66 -15.47
N TYR A 159 2.24 19.61 -15.45
CA TYR A 159 1.21 19.32 -16.44
C TYR A 159 -0.13 19.08 -15.72
N PRO A 160 -0.92 20.13 -15.46
CA PRO A 160 -2.25 19.97 -14.84
C PRO A 160 -3.08 18.94 -15.60
N THR A 161 -3.80 18.07 -14.88
CA THR A 161 -4.70 17.12 -15.53
C THR A 161 -5.89 17.86 -16.14
N PRO A 162 -6.39 17.42 -17.30
CA PRO A 162 -7.54 18.05 -17.93
C PRO A 162 -8.82 17.89 -17.09
N GLU A 163 -8.89 16.80 -16.34
CA GLU A 163 -9.97 16.46 -15.41
C GLU A 163 -9.48 15.41 -14.41
N GLY A 164 -10.04 15.39 -13.20
CA GLY A 164 -9.83 14.33 -12.21
C GLY A 164 -8.40 14.19 -11.70
N TRP A 165 -8.17 13.12 -10.97
CA TRP A 165 -6.93 12.82 -10.26
C TRP A 165 -6.11 11.75 -10.99
N PRO A 166 -4.80 11.92 -11.18
CA PRO A 166 -3.94 10.89 -11.76
C PRO A 166 -3.73 9.76 -10.75
N THR A 167 -4.21 8.57 -11.07
CA THR A 167 -4.16 7.39 -10.19
C THR A 167 -2.96 6.51 -10.45
N SER A 168 -2.49 6.44 -11.70
CA SER A 168 -1.30 5.67 -12.08
C SER A 168 -0.74 6.18 -13.42
N MET A 169 0.56 5.95 -13.63
CA MET A 169 1.22 6.27 -14.89
C MET A 169 2.24 5.22 -15.31
N ALA A 170 2.40 5.04 -16.61
CA ALA A 170 3.44 4.19 -17.21
C ALA A 170 3.83 4.68 -18.60
N PHE A 171 4.98 4.24 -19.06
CA PHE A 171 5.43 4.43 -20.46
C PHE A 171 5.20 3.15 -21.25
N ASP A 172 4.59 3.25 -22.43
CA ASP A 172 4.45 2.13 -23.35
C ASP A 172 5.77 1.79 -24.07
N GLY A 173 5.73 0.81 -24.98
CA GLY A 173 6.89 0.41 -25.77
C GLY A 173 7.42 1.48 -26.74
N ARG A 174 6.63 2.52 -27.02
CA ARG A 174 7.00 3.67 -27.86
C ARG A 174 7.39 4.90 -27.01
N HIS A 175 7.57 4.68 -25.69
CA HIS A 175 7.93 5.71 -24.72
C HIS A 175 6.87 6.85 -24.58
N GLN A 176 5.63 6.56 -24.96
CA GLN A 176 4.51 7.45 -24.74
C GLN A 176 4.05 7.34 -23.29
N ALA A 177 3.91 8.47 -22.60
CA ALA A 177 3.33 8.50 -21.26
C ALA A 177 1.82 8.26 -21.32
N TRP A 178 1.36 7.31 -20.51
CA TRP A 178 -0.04 7.00 -20.29
C TRP A 178 -0.38 7.21 -18.81
N VAL A 179 -1.55 7.75 -18.58
CA VAL A 179 -2.03 8.10 -17.23
C VAL A 179 -3.48 7.67 -17.09
N THR A 180 -3.79 6.99 -16.00
CA THR A 180 -5.18 6.76 -15.59
C THR A 180 -5.64 7.90 -14.71
N LEU A 181 -6.87 8.38 -14.97
CA LEU A 181 -7.47 9.49 -14.21
C LEU A 181 -8.78 9.01 -13.58
N LEU A 182 -9.00 9.40 -12.33
CA LEU A 182 -10.24 9.23 -11.61
C LEU A 182 -10.96 10.58 -11.51
N VAL A 183 -12.10 10.70 -12.14
CA VAL A 183 -12.98 11.86 -12.01
C VAL A 183 -14.04 11.55 -10.97
N PRO A 184 -14.04 12.24 -9.81
CA PRO A 184 -15.04 12.00 -8.78
C PRO A 184 -16.46 12.26 -9.30
N GLY A 185 -17.40 11.46 -8.85
CA GLY A 185 -18.82 11.75 -9.12
C GLY A 185 -19.26 13.03 -8.40
N ARG A 186 -20.07 13.85 -9.07
CA ARG A 186 -20.68 15.02 -8.43
C ARG A 186 -21.86 14.57 -7.57
N ASP A 187 -22.07 15.23 -6.44
CA ASP A 187 -23.24 15.07 -5.55
C ASP A 187 -23.53 13.59 -5.17
N GLY A 188 -22.47 12.82 -4.85
CA GLY A 188 -22.60 11.40 -4.53
C GLY A 188 -22.80 10.47 -5.74
N GLY A 189 -22.65 11.01 -6.94
CA GLY A 189 -22.68 10.25 -8.19
C GLY A 189 -21.53 9.25 -8.32
N LYS A 190 -21.65 8.34 -9.27
CA LYS A 190 -20.61 7.35 -9.55
C LYS A 190 -19.37 7.99 -10.17
N PRO A 191 -18.16 7.53 -9.82
CA PRO A 191 -16.91 8.03 -10.39
C PRO A 191 -16.82 7.69 -11.88
N GLN A 192 -16.02 8.48 -12.60
CA GLN A 192 -15.70 8.22 -13.99
C GLN A 192 -14.20 7.98 -14.13
N GLY A 193 -13.82 7.03 -14.97
CA GLY A 193 -12.43 6.72 -15.28
C GLY A 193 -12.02 7.25 -16.64
N ARG A 194 -10.76 7.66 -16.76
CA ARG A 194 -10.15 8.02 -18.04
C ARG A 194 -8.83 7.28 -18.21
N LEU A 195 -8.50 7.00 -19.46
CA LEU A 195 -7.16 6.67 -19.90
C LEU A 195 -6.68 7.78 -20.83
N ALA A 196 -5.60 8.42 -20.47
CA ALA A 196 -5.08 9.55 -21.19
C ALA A 196 -3.63 9.37 -21.63
N ARG A 197 -3.24 9.98 -22.72
CA ARG A 197 -1.86 10.17 -23.14
C ARG A 197 -1.39 11.56 -22.75
N LEU A 198 -0.17 11.68 -22.30
CA LEU A 198 0.47 12.95 -22.04
C LEU A 198 1.71 13.06 -22.93
N SER A 199 1.72 14.04 -23.82
CA SER A 199 2.91 14.33 -24.62
C SER A 199 3.96 15.03 -23.75
N ARG A 200 5.23 14.95 -24.17
CA ARG A 200 6.32 15.64 -23.49
C ARG A 200 6.15 17.17 -23.48
N GLY A 201 5.43 17.71 -24.44
CA GLY A 201 5.08 19.14 -24.52
C GLY A 201 3.91 19.54 -23.63
N GLY A 202 3.34 18.62 -22.84
CA GLY A 202 2.24 18.90 -21.92
C GLY A 202 0.84 18.79 -22.54
N GLN A 203 0.72 18.27 -23.76
CA GLN A 203 -0.59 18.10 -24.39
C GLN A 203 -1.21 16.78 -23.94
N TRP A 204 -2.46 16.87 -23.48
CA TRP A 204 -3.27 15.73 -23.07
C TRP A 204 -4.19 15.27 -24.21
N GLN A 205 -4.34 13.96 -24.32
CA GLN A 205 -5.31 13.31 -25.19
C GLN A 205 -6.05 12.22 -24.41
N ILE A 206 -7.35 12.37 -24.22
CA ILE A 206 -8.17 11.31 -23.66
C ILE A 206 -8.32 10.21 -24.71
N ALA A 207 -7.82 9.03 -24.40
CA ALA A 207 -7.84 7.86 -25.29
C ALA A 207 -9.05 6.98 -25.03
N ALA A 208 -9.57 6.96 -23.80
CA ALA A 208 -10.78 6.25 -23.42
C ALA A 208 -11.42 6.85 -22.18
N ALA A 209 -12.74 6.66 -22.05
CA ALA A 209 -13.55 7.13 -20.94
C ALA A 209 -14.59 6.08 -20.56
N TRP A 210 -14.84 5.93 -19.26
CA TRP A 210 -15.83 4.98 -18.73
C TRP A 210 -16.57 5.55 -17.54
N ASP A 211 -17.85 5.22 -17.45
CA ASP A 211 -18.68 5.51 -16.29
C ASP A 211 -18.51 4.42 -15.22
N ASN A 212 -18.73 4.78 -13.95
CA ASN A 212 -18.58 3.92 -12.79
C ASN A 212 -17.24 3.18 -12.79
N SER A 213 -16.17 3.94 -12.98
CA SER A 213 -14.84 3.42 -13.30
C SER A 213 -13.78 4.08 -12.42
N CYS A 214 -12.88 3.25 -11.88
CA CYS A 214 -11.77 3.63 -11.01
C CYS A 214 -10.47 2.98 -11.51
N PRO A 215 -9.94 3.42 -12.67
CA PRO A 215 -8.77 2.79 -13.27
C PRO A 215 -7.50 3.13 -12.48
N SER A 216 -6.62 2.12 -12.33
CA SER A 216 -5.35 2.23 -11.60
C SER A 216 -4.36 1.16 -12.03
N ASN A 217 -3.16 1.16 -11.41
CA ASN A 217 -2.16 0.09 -11.55
C ASN A 217 -1.72 -0.16 -13.01
N LEU A 218 -1.33 0.90 -13.72
CA LEU A 218 -0.73 0.75 -15.05
C LEU A 218 0.58 -0.04 -14.98
N ALA A 219 0.63 -1.15 -15.71
CA ALA A 219 1.82 -1.98 -15.87
C ALA A 219 2.19 -2.10 -17.35
N ARG A 220 3.49 -1.95 -17.67
CA ARG A 220 4.00 -2.16 -19.02
C ARG A 220 4.10 -3.66 -19.31
N LEU A 221 3.59 -4.07 -20.47
CA LEU A 221 3.68 -5.43 -20.97
C LEU A 221 4.96 -5.67 -21.80
N PRO A 222 5.43 -6.93 -21.88
CA PRO A 222 6.63 -7.26 -22.67
C PRO A 222 6.52 -6.94 -24.17
N ASP A 223 5.31 -6.98 -24.72
CA ASP A 223 5.02 -6.63 -26.12
C ASP A 223 5.03 -5.11 -26.38
N GLY A 224 5.24 -4.31 -25.33
CA GLY A 224 5.23 -2.85 -25.39
C GLY A 224 3.85 -2.23 -25.17
N GLY A 225 2.81 -3.04 -25.01
CA GLY A 225 1.50 -2.61 -24.55
C GLY A 225 1.46 -2.32 -23.06
N LEU A 226 0.25 -2.09 -22.55
CA LEU A 226 -0.02 -1.81 -21.14
C LEU A 226 -1.14 -2.72 -20.60
N ALA A 227 -1.18 -2.87 -19.30
CA ALA A 227 -2.34 -3.40 -18.60
C ALA A 227 -2.70 -2.49 -17.43
N PHE A 228 -3.98 -2.43 -17.06
CA PHE A 228 -4.44 -1.72 -15.89
C PHE A 228 -5.70 -2.35 -15.29
N SER A 229 -5.88 -2.14 -14.00
CA SER A 229 -7.07 -2.59 -13.28
C SER A 229 -8.12 -1.48 -13.18
N ASP A 230 -9.37 -1.87 -13.08
CA ASP A 230 -10.49 -1.00 -12.76
C ASP A 230 -11.32 -1.68 -11.66
N HIS A 231 -11.12 -1.26 -10.43
CA HIS A 231 -11.74 -1.92 -9.29
C HIS A 231 -13.23 -1.58 -9.12
N CYS A 232 -13.69 -0.40 -9.56
CA CYS A 232 -15.12 -0.08 -9.55
C CYS A 232 -15.93 -0.98 -10.49
N ARG A 233 -15.33 -1.40 -11.59
CA ARG A 233 -15.94 -2.29 -12.59
C ARG A 233 -15.55 -3.75 -12.41
N ASN A 234 -14.55 -4.01 -11.56
CA ASN A 234 -13.90 -5.32 -11.40
C ASN A 234 -13.40 -5.89 -12.73
N VAL A 235 -12.62 -5.08 -13.46
CA VAL A 235 -12.14 -5.38 -14.81
C VAL A 235 -10.62 -5.18 -14.86
N LEU A 236 -9.93 -6.08 -15.57
CA LEU A 236 -8.58 -5.89 -16.06
C LEU A 236 -8.65 -5.53 -17.54
N THR A 237 -7.95 -4.49 -17.96
CA THR A 237 -7.85 -4.11 -19.37
C THR A 237 -6.41 -4.24 -19.86
N ARG A 238 -6.22 -4.92 -20.98
CA ARG A 238 -4.97 -4.94 -21.74
C ARG A 238 -5.09 -3.96 -22.91
N LEU A 239 -4.11 -3.11 -23.08
CA LEU A 239 -3.98 -2.17 -24.19
C LEU A 239 -2.81 -2.60 -25.07
N ALA A 240 -3.10 -3.07 -26.26
CA ALA A 240 -2.07 -3.46 -27.22
C ALA A 240 -1.31 -2.24 -27.76
N PRO A 241 -0.08 -2.40 -28.32
CA PRO A 241 0.71 -1.30 -28.88
C PRO A 241 0.01 -0.56 -30.03
N ASP A 242 -0.92 -1.21 -30.72
CA ASP A 242 -1.76 -0.62 -31.78
C ASP A 242 -2.97 0.16 -31.25
N GLY A 243 -3.19 0.18 -29.95
CA GLY A 243 -4.28 0.87 -29.27
C GLY A 243 -5.56 0.05 -29.07
N ARG A 244 -5.59 -1.21 -29.54
CA ARG A 244 -6.72 -2.11 -29.26
C ARG A 244 -6.80 -2.42 -27.76
N GLN A 245 -8.00 -2.37 -27.22
CA GLN A 245 -8.30 -2.67 -25.82
C GLN A 245 -9.02 -3.99 -25.70
N GLN A 246 -8.57 -4.82 -24.77
CA GLN A 246 -9.24 -6.05 -24.38
C GLN A 246 -9.54 -5.99 -22.88
N ALA A 247 -10.82 -5.87 -22.55
CA ALA A 247 -11.29 -5.83 -21.17
C ALA A 247 -11.77 -7.22 -20.74
N GLN A 248 -11.37 -7.63 -19.56
CA GLN A 248 -11.72 -8.90 -18.95
C GLN A 248 -12.34 -8.66 -17.58
N LYS A 249 -13.54 -9.23 -17.36
CA LYS A 249 -14.16 -9.28 -16.04
C LYS A 249 -13.36 -10.20 -15.13
N LEU A 250 -13.09 -9.76 -13.92
CA LEU A 250 -12.39 -10.56 -12.91
C LEU A 250 -13.40 -11.34 -12.07
N PRO A 251 -13.01 -12.48 -11.47
CA PRO A 251 -13.84 -13.19 -10.49
C PRO A 251 -14.26 -12.26 -9.35
N ALA A 252 -15.43 -12.52 -8.78
CA ALA A 252 -15.89 -11.79 -7.60
C ALA A 252 -14.88 -11.92 -6.47
N GLY A 253 -14.64 -10.85 -5.74
CA GLY A 253 -13.65 -10.81 -4.66
C GLY A 253 -12.20 -10.57 -5.10
N THR A 254 -11.94 -10.43 -6.39
CA THR A 254 -10.65 -10.00 -6.88
C THR A 254 -10.53 -8.48 -6.75
N TYR A 255 -9.57 -8.04 -5.97
CA TYR A 255 -9.22 -6.62 -5.81
C TYR A 255 -7.74 -6.45 -6.10
N ILE A 256 -7.40 -5.78 -7.20
CA ILE A 256 -6.01 -5.59 -7.60
C ILE A 256 -5.46 -4.34 -6.90
N GLN A 257 -4.53 -4.52 -5.96
CA GLN A 257 -3.78 -3.44 -5.33
C GLN A 257 -2.50 -3.10 -6.10
N GLN A 258 -1.79 -4.13 -6.55
CA GLN A 258 -0.59 -3.99 -7.37
C GLN A 258 -0.67 -4.96 -8.54
N LEU A 259 -0.09 -4.56 -9.65
CA LEU A 259 -0.06 -5.33 -10.89
C LEU A 259 1.37 -5.34 -11.44
N ALA A 260 1.89 -6.52 -11.77
CA ALA A 260 3.20 -6.68 -12.38
C ALA A 260 3.11 -7.65 -13.57
N ALA A 261 3.79 -7.32 -14.67
CA ALA A 261 3.82 -8.17 -15.85
C ALA A 261 5.00 -9.15 -15.81
N GLY A 262 4.73 -10.42 -16.07
CA GLY A 262 5.73 -11.43 -16.33
C GLY A 262 6.28 -11.31 -17.76
N ARG A 263 7.47 -11.85 -18.01
CA ARG A 263 8.08 -11.90 -19.36
C ARG A 263 7.27 -12.73 -20.35
N ASP A 264 6.55 -13.70 -19.86
CA ASP A 264 5.61 -14.53 -20.61
C ASP A 264 4.30 -13.79 -20.95
N GLY A 265 4.16 -12.52 -20.56
CA GLY A 265 2.97 -11.72 -20.75
C GLY A 265 1.85 -12.03 -19.73
N SER A 266 2.05 -12.98 -18.81
CA SER A 266 1.14 -13.15 -17.69
C SER A 266 1.18 -11.95 -16.77
N LEU A 267 0.11 -11.74 -16.00
CA LEU A 267 0.02 -10.68 -15.02
C LEU A 267 -0.09 -11.28 -13.63
N TRP A 268 0.73 -10.78 -12.73
CA TRP A 268 0.67 -11.10 -11.32
C TRP A 268 0.05 -9.91 -10.57
N PHE A 269 -0.70 -10.20 -9.52
CA PHE A 269 -1.36 -9.15 -8.73
C PHE A 269 -1.46 -9.52 -7.25
N THR A 270 -1.50 -8.48 -6.42
CA THR A 270 -1.82 -8.56 -4.99
C THR A 270 -3.20 -7.96 -4.75
N GLY A 271 -3.84 -8.28 -3.61
CA GLY A 271 -5.05 -7.61 -3.17
C GLY A 271 -6.34 -8.40 -3.33
N ASP A 272 -6.30 -9.72 -3.37
CA ASP A 272 -7.51 -10.52 -3.25
C ASP A 272 -8.01 -10.52 -1.77
N GLU A 273 -9.30 -10.85 -1.56
CA GLU A 273 -9.91 -10.86 -0.22
C GLU A 273 -9.22 -11.80 0.77
N LYS A 274 -8.59 -12.86 0.27
CA LYS A 274 -7.82 -13.81 1.07
C LYS A 274 -6.34 -13.46 1.15
N SER A 275 -5.97 -12.28 0.68
CA SER A 275 -4.57 -11.80 0.64
C SER A 275 -3.62 -12.74 -0.13
N ARG A 276 -4.15 -13.47 -1.12
CA ARG A 276 -3.36 -14.37 -1.96
C ARG A 276 -2.65 -13.60 -3.06
N LEU A 277 -1.61 -14.21 -3.59
CA LEU A 277 -0.97 -13.77 -4.80
C LEU A 277 -1.73 -14.35 -6.01
N GLY A 278 -2.23 -13.49 -6.88
CA GLY A 278 -2.99 -13.89 -8.06
C GLY A 278 -2.16 -13.83 -9.33
N ARG A 279 -2.50 -14.69 -10.29
CA ARG A 279 -1.92 -14.71 -11.64
C ARG A 279 -3.01 -14.78 -12.69
N ILE A 280 -2.88 -13.98 -13.74
CA ILE A 280 -3.74 -14.00 -14.92
C ILE A 280 -2.87 -14.40 -16.11
N ASP A 281 -3.14 -15.53 -16.72
CA ASP A 281 -2.39 -16.01 -17.88
C ASP A 281 -2.83 -15.31 -19.19
N LEU A 282 -2.22 -15.66 -20.31
CA LEU A 282 -2.53 -15.08 -21.62
C LEU A 282 -3.93 -15.46 -22.12
N SER A 283 -4.50 -16.54 -21.62
CA SER A 283 -5.88 -16.94 -21.95
C SER A 283 -6.92 -16.17 -21.11
N GLY A 284 -6.45 -15.40 -20.13
CA GLY A 284 -7.31 -14.68 -19.19
C GLY A 284 -7.73 -15.50 -17.97
N ARG A 285 -7.23 -16.72 -17.82
CA ARG A 285 -7.55 -17.56 -16.66
C ARG A 285 -6.89 -16.99 -15.41
N VAL A 286 -7.67 -16.77 -14.37
CA VAL A 286 -7.22 -16.33 -13.05
C VAL A 286 -6.91 -17.54 -12.19
N SER A 287 -5.73 -17.56 -11.61
CA SER A 287 -5.31 -18.57 -10.63
C SER A 287 -4.71 -17.85 -9.41
N TYR A 288 -4.74 -18.52 -8.27
CA TYR A 288 -4.23 -17.99 -7.02
C TYR A 288 -3.18 -18.94 -6.47
N LEU A 289 -2.10 -18.36 -5.95
CA LEU A 289 -1.12 -19.10 -5.18
C LEU A 289 -1.57 -19.15 -3.73
N GLU A 290 -1.81 -20.34 -3.23
CA GLU A 290 -1.99 -20.56 -1.79
C GLU A 290 -0.63 -20.35 -1.12
N ARG A 291 -0.59 -19.45 -0.15
CA ARG A 291 0.63 -19.15 0.61
C ARG A 291 0.74 -20.05 1.82
N PRO A 292 1.96 -20.21 2.37
CA PRO A 292 2.11 -20.84 3.69
C PRO A 292 1.16 -20.19 4.70
N GLU A 293 0.62 -20.97 5.64
CA GLU A 293 -0.52 -20.65 6.51
C GLU A 293 -0.41 -19.35 7.35
N ASN A 294 0.75 -18.70 7.38
CA ASN A 294 1.02 -17.51 8.21
C ASN A 294 1.12 -16.20 7.43
N GLY A 295 0.79 -16.21 6.12
CA GLY A 295 0.92 -15.04 5.28
C GLY A 295 -0.08 -13.93 5.61
N ASP A 296 0.43 -12.71 5.75
CA ASP A 296 -0.35 -11.49 5.92
C ASP A 296 -0.73 -10.86 4.57
N GLN A 297 -1.41 -9.72 4.57
CA GLN A 297 -1.80 -9.04 3.35
C GLN A 297 -0.59 -8.71 2.48
N THR A 298 -0.59 -9.21 1.22
CA THR A 298 0.46 -8.87 0.25
C THR A 298 0.35 -7.41 -0.19
N MET A 299 1.49 -6.71 -0.22
CA MET A 299 1.55 -5.29 -0.53
C MET A 299 2.30 -5.00 -1.83
N ALA A 300 3.62 -5.00 -1.80
CA ALA A 300 4.44 -4.74 -2.97
C ALA A 300 4.60 -6.01 -3.82
N LEU A 301 4.79 -5.82 -5.12
CA LEU A 301 4.89 -6.90 -6.09
C LEU A 301 5.87 -6.54 -7.21
N LEU A 302 6.71 -7.50 -7.59
CA LEU A 302 7.61 -7.42 -8.73
C LEU A 302 7.73 -8.79 -9.39
N VAL A 303 7.70 -8.85 -10.71
CA VAL A 303 8.19 -10.02 -11.45
C VAL A 303 9.58 -9.69 -11.98
N THR A 304 10.58 -10.46 -11.56
CA THR A 304 11.98 -10.22 -11.94
C THR A 304 12.24 -10.57 -13.40
N ARG A 305 13.37 -10.13 -13.93
CA ARG A 305 13.79 -10.51 -15.28
C ARG A 305 14.02 -12.02 -15.45
N GLN A 306 14.27 -12.73 -14.36
CA GLN A 306 14.36 -14.19 -14.36
C GLN A 306 13.00 -14.87 -14.28
N GLY A 307 11.91 -14.09 -14.02
CA GLY A 307 10.56 -14.59 -13.90
C GLY A 307 10.17 -15.01 -12.49
N ASP A 308 11.04 -14.79 -11.50
CA ASP A 308 10.67 -14.98 -10.10
C ASP A 308 9.69 -13.88 -9.64
N VAL A 309 8.81 -14.21 -8.74
CA VAL A 309 7.86 -13.27 -8.17
C VAL A 309 8.34 -12.82 -6.79
N VAL A 310 8.57 -11.54 -6.63
CA VAL A 310 8.99 -10.93 -5.36
C VAL A 310 7.83 -10.12 -4.80
N PHE A 311 7.51 -10.33 -3.53
CA PHE A 311 6.42 -9.61 -2.87
C PHE A 311 6.73 -9.37 -1.39
N SER A 312 6.10 -8.35 -0.81
CA SER A 312 6.15 -8.06 0.62
C SER A 312 4.80 -8.33 1.27
N GLU A 313 4.83 -8.42 2.59
CA GLU A 313 3.66 -8.56 3.45
C GLU A 313 3.55 -7.35 4.38
N PHE A 314 2.31 -7.03 4.79
CA PHE A 314 2.00 -5.78 5.46
C PHE A 314 2.57 -5.67 6.88
N TYR A 315 2.57 -6.78 7.64
CA TYR A 315 3.03 -6.81 9.04
C TYR A 315 4.34 -7.58 9.24
N ASN A 316 4.85 -8.18 8.18
CA ASN A 316 6.10 -8.93 8.23
C ASN A 316 7.18 -8.12 7.54
N TYR A 317 8.33 -7.99 8.19
CA TYR A 317 9.51 -7.34 7.62
C TYR A 317 10.24 -8.27 6.63
N ASN A 318 9.47 -9.02 5.83
CA ASN A 318 10.00 -10.01 4.91
C ASN A 318 9.83 -9.57 3.48
N ILE A 319 10.87 -9.82 2.68
CA ILE A 319 10.77 -9.88 1.23
C ILE A 319 10.70 -11.34 0.84
N ASN A 320 9.60 -11.73 0.26
CA ASN A 320 9.32 -13.08 -0.18
C ASN A 320 9.64 -13.22 -1.65
N ARG A 321 10.29 -14.31 -2.03
CA ARG A 321 10.62 -14.63 -3.42
C ARG A 321 10.14 -16.03 -3.77
N LEU A 322 9.20 -16.11 -4.70
CA LEU A 322 8.78 -17.33 -5.35
C LEU A 322 9.60 -17.50 -6.62
N LYS A 323 10.50 -18.47 -6.66
CA LYS A 323 11.29 -18.80 -7.86
C LYS A 323 10.42 -19.51 -8.91
N GLN A 324 10.82 -19.45 -10.16
CA GLN A 324 10.15 -20.22 -11.23
C GLN A 324 10.15 -21.73 -10.97
N SER A 325 11.12 -22.23 -10.21
CA SER A 325 11.18 -23.64 -9.78
C SER A 325 10.07 -24.03 -8.80
N GLY A 326 9.31 -23.06 -8.27
CA GLY A 326 8.36 -23.26 -7.17
C GLY A 326 8.98 -23.15 -5.78
N GLU A 327 10.31 -22.96 -5.69
CA GLU A 327 10.99 -22.74 -4.41
C GLU A 327 10.59 -21.38 -3.82
N TYR A 328 10.25 -21.39 -2.54
CA TYR A 328 9.90 -20.21 -1.77
C TYR A 328 11.07 -19.80 -0.88
N VAL A 329 11.52 -18.55 -1.02
CA VAL A 329 12.64 -18.00 -0.24
C VAL A 329 12.16 -16.76 0.48
N GLU A 330 12.42 -16.69 1.76
CA GLU A 330 12.07 -15.57 2.64
C GLU A 330 13.34 -14.85 3.08
N HIS A 331 13.37 -13.53 2.89
CA HIS A 331 14.44 -12.66 3.35
C HIS A 331 13.94 -11.75 4.45
N LEU A 332 14.40 -11.97 5.66
CA LEU A 332 14.17 -11.07 6.79
C LEU A 332 14.92 -9.76 6.59
N ILE A 333 14.21 -8.65 6.65
CA ILE A 333 14.82 -7.31 6.67
C ILE A 333 15.04 -6.96 8.14
N ASN A 334 16.30 -6.92 8.56
CA ASN A 334 16.64 -6.50 9.94
C ASN A 334 16.29 -5.03 10.14
N VAL A 335 15.27 -4.78 10.93
CA VAL A 335 15.01 -3.45 11.48
C VAL A 335 16.02 -3.24 12.63
N ASP A 336 16.91 -2.27 12.50
CA ASP A 336 17.94 -1.99 13.52
C ASP A 336 17.26 -1.58 14.85
N GLU A 337 17.33 -2.45 15.86
CA GLU A 337 16.76 -2.19 17.21
C GLU A 337 17.29 -0.87 17.84
N ARG A 338 18.49 -0.42 17.47
CA ARG A 338 19.05 0.85 17.91
C ARG A 338 18.30 2.05 17.33
N HIS A 339 17.79 1.92 16.13
CA HIS A 339 17.02 2.98 15.48
C HIS A 339 15.65 3.15 16.16
N GLN A 340 15.00 2.04 16.49
CA GLN A 340 13.76 2.03 17.26
C GLN A 340 13.94 2.70 18.64
N ALA A 341 15.06 2.47 19.31
CA ALA A 341 15.37 3.06 20.61
C ALA A 341 15.71 4.55 20.52
N GLN A 342 16.26 5.04 19.41
CA GLN A 342 16.63 6.44 19.23
C GLN A 342 15.42 7.32 18.90
N GLU A 343 14.53 6.86 18.04
CA GLU A 343 13.27 7.57 17.74
C GLU A 343 12.33 7.60 18.94
N ALA A 344 12.31 6.52 19.75
CA ALA A 344 11.59 6.51 21.01
C ALA A 344 12.07 7.55 22.03
N ARG A 345 13.38 7.90 22.04
CA ARG A 345 13.95 8.94 22.90
C ARG A 345 13.65 10.36 22.43
N GLU A 346 13.35 10.55 21.16
CA GLU A 346 13.09 11.88 20.57
C GLU A 346 11.61 12.29 20.64
N GLY A 347 10.76 11.55 21.38
CA GLY A 347 9.42 12.00 21.80
C GLY A 347 8.24 11.46 21.03
N GLU A 348 8.38 10.44 20.19
CA GLU A 348 7.24 9.85 19.52
C GLU A 348 6.63 8.68 20.32
N VAL A 349 5.51 8.97 20.94
CA VAL A 349 4.70 8.05 21.79
C VAL A 349 4.32 6.73 21.09
N CYS A 350 4.29 6.68 19.77
CA CYS A 350 3.98 5.48 18.99
C CYS A 350 5.01 4.37 19.16
N TYR A 351 6.28 4.69 19.30
CA TYR A 351 7.37 3.70 19.36
C TYR A 351 7.52 3.03 20.72
N VAL A 352 7.34 3.76 21.81
CA VAL A 352 7.33 3.16 23.16
C VAL A 352 6.19 2.15 23.30
N GLN A 353 5.04 2.43 22.69
CA GLN A 353 3.93 1.49 22.64
C GLN A 353 4.23 0.27 21.75
N PHE A 354 5.05 0.44 20.70
CA PHE A 354 5.41 -0.63 19.77
C PHE A 354 6.47 -1.59 20.35
N GLY A 355 7.52 -1.08 20.99
CA GLY A 355 8.54 -1.89 21.68
C GLY A 355 7.95 -2.69 22.86
N ALA A 356 7.11 -2.06 23.68
CA ALA A 356 6.34 -2.73 24.71
C ALA A 356 5.35 -3.76 24.11
N ARG A 357 4.83 -3.50 22.90
CA ARG A 357 3.96 -4.43 22.15
C ARG A 357 4.73 -5.63 21.61
N ILE A 358 5.99 -5.48 21.16
CA ILE A 358 6.83 -6.60 20.68
C ILE A 358 7.17 -7.53 21.86
N ALA A 359 7.57 -7.00 23.01
CA ALA A 359 7.85 -7.80 24.19
C ALA A 359 6.59 -8.47 24.75
N ALA A 360 5.50 -7.73 24.89
CA ALA A 360 4.19 -8.27 25.26
C ALA A 360 3.62 -9.20 24.18
N LYS A 361 3.96 -8.98 22.90
CA LYS A 361 3.60 -9.87 21.81
C LYS A 361 4.33 -11.20 21.90
N ALA A 362 5.63 -11.22 22.18
CA ALA A 362 6.41 -12.48 22.31
C ALA A 362 5.88 -13.34 23.48
N GLU A 363 5.56 -12.73 24.62
CA GLU A 363 4.97 -13.42 25.76
C GLU A 363 3.53 -13.89 25.49
N MET A 364 2.76 -13.07 24.78
CA MET A 364 1.41 -13.42 24.33
C MET A 364 1.42 -14.43 23.19
N ASP A 365 2.36 -14.37 22.25
CA ASP A 365 2.45 -15.31 21.14
C ASP A 365 2.76 -16.73 21.65
N ALA A 366 3.54 -16.87 22.74
CA ALA A 366 3.75 -18.15 23.38
C ALA A 366 2.44 -18.69 24.01
N LYS A 367 1.68 -17.85 24.70
CA LYS A 367 0.40 -18.21 25.31
C LYS A 367 -0.72 -18.43 24.29
N ARG A 368 -0.66 -17.69 23.18
CA ARG A 368 -1.57 -17.76 22.05
C ARG A 368 -1.27 -18.85 21.05
N ALA A 369 -0.02 -19.23 20.89
CA ALA A 369 0.31 -20.41 20.09
C ALA A 369 -0.44 -21.65 20.56
N GLU A 370 -0.86 -21.66 21.83
CA GLU A 370 -1.70 -22.69 22.41
C GLU A 370 -3.20 -22.48 22.11
N GLU A 371 -3.72 -21.26 22.22
CA GLU A 371 -5.10 -20.91 21.88
C GLU A 371 -5.35 -21.01 20.37
N VAL A 372 -4.39 -20.56 19.54
CA VAL A 372 -4.43 -20.66 18.07
C VAL A 372 -4.25 -22.12 17.61
N ARG A 373 -3.41 -22.91 18.26
CA ARG A 373 -3.30 -24.36 17.98
C ARG A 373 -4.62 -25.09 18.22
N ASN A 374 -5.38 -24.65 19.20
CA ASN A 374 -6.68 -25.22 19.53
C ASN A 374 -7.84 -24.61 18.73
N GLY A 375 -7.61 -23.55 17.93
CA GLY A 375 -8.58 -22.92 17.00
C GLY A 375 -9.86 -22.40 17.66
N ARG A 376 -9.88 -22.20 18.98
CA ARG A 376 -11.08 -21.86 19.74
C ARG A 376 -11.02 -20.45 20.31
N PHE A 377 -12.09 -19.70 20.11
CA PHE A 377 -12.31 -18.42 20.79
C PHE A 377 -12.62 -18.65 22.28
N LYS A 378 -12.17 -17.69 23.11
CA LYS A 378 -12.35 -17.79 24.57
C LYS A 378 -13.84 -17.75 24.93
N PRO A 379 -14.39 -18.75 25.65
CA PRO A 379 -15.77 -18.73 26.08
C PRO A 379 -16.05 -17.55 27.02
N ASP A 380 -17.14 -16.84 26.78
CA ASP A 380 -17.60 -15.71 27.63
C ASP A 380 -18.76 -16.09 28.56
N GLY A 381 -19.18 -17.34 28.54
CA GLY A 381 -20.34 -17.84 29.26
C GLY A 381 -21.69 -17.42 28.65
N GLN A 382 -21.68 -16.59 27.61
CA GLN A 382 -22.86 -16.12 26.89
C GLN A 382 -22.95 -16.73 25.48
N GLY A 383 -21.97 -17.52 25.06
CA GLY A 383 -21.90 -18.17 23.75
C GLY A 383 -21.52 -17.19 22.63
N THR A 384 -20.83 -16.09 22.93
CA THR A 384 -20.41 -15.12 21.92
C THR A 384 -19.33 -15.69 21.01
N GLU A 385 -18.48 -16.62 21.52
CA GLU A 385 -17.52 -17.38 20.74
C GLU A 385 -18.19 -18.13 19.57
N LYS A 386 -19.36 -18.70 19.81
CA LYS A 386 -20.18 -19.35 18.77
C LYS A 386 -20.71 -18.38 17.73
N LEU A 387 -21.11 -17.17 18.20
CA LEU A 387 -21.53 -16.11 17.29
C LEU A 387 -20.38 -15.65 16.39
N VAL A 388 -19.15 -15.54 16.93
CA VAL A 388 -17.94 -15.27 16.14
C VAL A 388 -17.72 -16.36 15.10
N GLU A 389 -17.80 -17.62 15.48
CA GLU A 389 -17.66 -18.75 14.58
C GLU A 389 -18.69 -18.71 13.45
N GLN A 390 -19.95 -18.47 13.76
CA GLN A 390 -21.05 -18.45 12.78
C GLN A 390 -21.03 -17.22 11.88
N LYS A 391 -20.65 -16.05 12.38
CA LYS A 391 -20.81 -14.79 11.67
C LYS A 391 -19.49 -14.23 11.11
N CYS A 392 -18.37 -14.46 11.76
CA CYS A 392 -17.08 -13.88 11.35
C CYS A 392 -16.24 -14.87 10.53
N LEU A 393 -16.27 -16.17 10.86
CA LEU A 393 -15.46 -17.17 10.16
C LEU A 393 -16.02 -17.56 8.77
N THR A 394 -17.18 -17.08 8.40
CA THR A 394 -17.67 -17.19 7.01
C THR A 394 -16.84 -16.39 6.02
N CYS A 395 -16.14 -15.35 6.50
CA CYS A 395 -15.33 -14.44 5.68
C CYS A 395 -13.89 -14.29 6.16
N HIS A 396 -13.58 -14.75 7.39
CA HIS A 396 -12.27 -14.59 8.00
C HIS A 396 -11.76 -15.93 8.55
N ASP A 397 -10.45 -16.15 8.46
CA ASP A 397 -9.77 -17.19 9.18
C ASP A 397 -9.80 -16.86 10.70
N SER A 398 -10.05 -17.88 11.53
CA SER A 398 -10.04 -17.75 13.00
C SER A 398 -8.71 -17.17 13.51
N ARG A 399 -7.59 -17.55 12.93
CA ARG A 399 -6.26 -17.07 13.28
C ARG A 399 -6.13 -15.57 13.03
N ARG A 400 -6.68 -15.07 11.92
CA ARG A 400 -6.65 -13.65 11.59
C ARG A 400 -7.39 -12.80 12.62
N LEU A 401 -8.53 -13.26 13.08
CA LEU A 401 -9.29 -12.59 14.15
C LEU A 401 -8.59 -12.68 15.51
N LEU A 402 -8.06 -13.85 15.85
CA LEU A 402 -7.32 -14.09 17.10
C LEU A 402 -6.01 -13.27 17.18
N LEU A 403 -5.33 -13.05 16.08
CA LEU A 403 -4.09 -12.30 16.01
C LEU A 403 -4.30 -10.79 15.89
N SER A 404 -5.49 -10.34 15.46
CA SER A 404 -5.80 -8.91 15.37
C SER A 404 -6.01 -8.34 16.76
N ARG A 405 -5.29 -7.24 17.08
CA ARG A 405 -5.50 -6.46 18.31
C ARG A 405 -5.82 -5.04 17.95
N ARG A 406 -6.84 -4.49 18.59
CA ARG A 406 -7.30 -3.11 18.37
C ARG A 406 -7.65 -2.47 19.69
N SER A 407 -7.37 -1.18 19.83
CA SER A 407 -7.79 -0.40 21.00
C SER A 407 -9.33 -0.33 21.09
N ASP A 408 -9.98 -0.33 19.93
CA ASP A 408 -11.44 -0.38 19.81
C ASP A 408 -11.82 -1.20 18.56
N TRP A 409 -12.69 -2.17 18.74
CA TRP A 409 -13.20 -3.02 17.69
C TRP A 409 -14.45 -2.45 17.00
N THR A 410 -15.06 -1.40 17.55
CA THR A 410 -16.28 -0.79 17.02
C THR A 410 -16.19 -0.42 15.54
N PRO A 411 -15.15 0.33 15.08
CA PRO A 411 -15.08 0.72 13.68
C PRO A 411 -14.90 -0.48 12.72
N SER A 412 -14.27 -1.55 13.22
CA SER A 412 -14.02 -2.75 12.42
C SER A 412 -15.27 -3.59 12.24
N LEU A 413 -16.04 -3.74 13.31
CA LEU A 413 -17.31 -4.50 13.27
C LEU A 413 -18.40 -3.74 12.51
N THR A 414 -18.42 -2.39 12.58
CA THR A 414 -19.30 -1.56 11.75
C THR A 414 -19.00 -1.76 10.27
N ARG A 415 -17.72 -1.67 9.85
CA ARG A 415 -17.33 -1.97 8.46
C ARG A 415 -17.65 -3.39 8.01
N MET A 416 -17.53 -4.38 8.92
CA MET A 416 -17.95 -5.76 8.63
C MET A 416 -19.45 -5.87 8.39
N HIS A 417 -20.26 -5.15 9.17
CA HIS A 417 -21.71 -5.08 8.98
C HIS A 417 -22.06 -4.51 7.61
N ASP A 418 -21.48 -3.37 7.24
CA ASP A 418 -21.69 -2.72 5.94
C ASP A 418 -21.25 -3.62 4.77
N TYR A 419 -20.11 -4.27 4.92
CA TYR A 419 -19.58 -5.19 3.92
C TYR A 419 -20.46 -6.42 3.71
N ARG A 420 -21.04 -6.99 4.77
CA ARG A 420 -21.98 -8.10 4.70
C ARG A 420 -23.27 -7.70 3.97
N ASN A 421 -23.77 -6.49 4.22
CA ASN A 421 -24.94 -5.93 3.52
C ASN A 421 -24.66 -5.80 2.01
N LEU A 422 -23.49 -5.28 1.63
CA LEU A 422 -23.09 -5.15 0.23
C LEU A 422 -22.96 -6.49 -0.50
N ARG A 423 -22.66 -7.56 0.23
CA ARG A 423 -22.49 -8.92 -0.32
C ARG A 423 -23.74 -9.78 -0.30
N GLY A 424 -24.87 -9.29 0.19
CA GLY A 424 -26.09 -10.09 0.36
C GLY A 424 -25.96 -11.21 1.40
N VAL A 425 -24.92 -11.15 2.26
CA VAL A 425 -24.78 -12.06 3.39
C VAL A 425 -25.56 -11.47 4.57
N GLN A 426 -26.28 -12.32 5.32
CA GLN A 426 -27.07 -11.85 6.45
C GLN A 426 -26.27 -10.91 7.37
N ALA A 427 -26.72 -9.67 7.46
CA ALA A 427 -26.10 -8.64 8.30
C ALA A 427 -26.12 -9.02 9.77
N LEU A 428 -25.23 -8.42 10.55
CA LEU A 428 -25.31 -8.50 12.01
C LEU A 428 -26.48 -7.63 12.51
N SER A 429 -27.24 -8.11 13.48
CA SER A 429 -28.18 -7.24 14.17
C SER A 429 -27.44 -6.19 15.02
N PRO A 430 -28.06 -5.06 15.38
CA PRO A 430 -27.45 -4.10 16.29
C PRO A 430 -27.03 -4.74 17.62
N GLU A 431 -27.81 -5.69 18.13
CA GLU A 431 -27.53 -6.42 19.36
C GLU A 431 -26.32 -7.38 19.18
N GLU A 432 -26.27 -8.15 18.09
CA GLU A 432 -25.12 -8.97 17.74
C GLU A 432 -23.85 -8.13 17.60
N THR A 433 -23.94 -6.97 16.95
CA THR A 433 -22.80 -6.05 16.77
C THR A 433 -22.29 -5.55 18.11
N GLN A 434 -23.17 -5.07 18.99
CA GLN A 434 -22.75 -4.62 20.33
C GLN A 434 -22.16 -5.74 21.18
N ARG A 435 -22.69 -6.93 21.07
CA ARG A 435 -22.20 -8.10 21.79
C ARG A 435 -20.80 -8.49 21.29
N LEU A 436 -20.56 -8.51 19.98
CA LEU A 436 -19.26 -8.75 19.40
C LEU A 436 -18.25 -7.66 19.75
N VAL A 437 -18.64 -6.38 19.74
CA VAL A 437 -17.79 -5.26 20.18
C VAL A 437 -17.32 -5.46 21.61
N ARG A 438 -18.25 -5.72 22.56
CA ARG A 438 -17.88 -5.98 23.95
C ARG A 438 -16.94 -7.18 24.08
N TYR A 439 -17.25 -8.27 23.40
CA TYR A 439 -16.45 -9.50 23.41
C TYR A 439 -15.02 -9.25 22.91
N PHE A 440 -14.89 -8.65 21.73
CA PHE A 440 -13.56 -8.38 21.15
C PHE A 440 -12.78 -7.34 21.96
N ASN A 441 -13.40 -6.31 22.47
CA ASN A 441 -12.73 -5.34 23.33
C ASN A 441 -12.27 -5.96 24.66
N THR A 442 -13.04 -6.89 25.22
CA THR A 442 -12.70 -7.56 26.48
C THR A 442 -11.56 -8.58 26.32
N TYR A 443 -11.62 -9.43 25.31
CA TYR A 443 -10.71 -10.57 25.19
C TYR A 443 -9.60 -10.37 24.16
N TYR A 444 -9.79 -9.47 23.20
CA TYR A 444 -8.89 -9.24 22.06
C TYR A 444 -8.58 -7.75 21.86
N GLY A 445 -8.96 -6.90 22.80
CA GLY A 445 -8.55 -5.50 22.88
C GLY A 445 -7.06 -5.36 23.15
N LEU A 446 -6.50 -4.19 22.86
CA LEU A 446 -5.18 -3.82 23.35
C LEU A 446 -5.27 -3.70 24.88
N ILE A 447 -4.35 -4.33 25.60
CA ILE A 447 -4.17 -4.09 27.03
C ILE A 447 -3.67 -2.65 27.14
N GLN A 448 -4.46 -1.83 27.85
CA GLN A 448 -4.08 -0.44 28.18
C GLN A 448 -2.91 -0.42 29.13
#